data_335baf99e71f8d05f5c2d98abd000ce9
#
_entry.id   335baf99e71f8d05f5c2d98abd000ce9
#
_cell.length_a   1.000
_cell.length_b   1.000
_cell.length_c   1.000
_cell.angle_alpha   90.00
_cell.angle_beta   90.00
_cell.angle_gamma   90.00
#
_symmetry.space_group_name_H-M   'P 1'
#
loop_
_entity.id
_entity.type
_entity.pdbx_description
1 polymer ?
#
loop_
_entity_poly.entity_id
_entity_poly.type
_entity_poly.pdbx_seq_one_letter_code
_entity_poly.pdbx_strand_id
1 'polypeptide(L)'
;MDSLIVRGGSPLFAALDALAGEARLVFFAGLPGTGKSLLIHQLAHLAHGRGRSIHLLQWDVARPVFEGSRAGRRHPQVHGVTHGIIRLAVGRWARDAIARWHASHSGLDHVLIGETPFIGHRLISLARPADDAAEAVLAADSARFVIPVPSRELRAHLEVERERRAREPRHAREREDAPPAVLRALWRELFDVAVALGIADSAGPRGEVPYDPEIYRCVYERLLVHRHALALPIGTVLPASELSAYDFKIATSDVLPTEEEASWMVEDTEARYPHASLLDIELADWHRV
;
A
#
# COMPACT_ATOMS: atom_id res chain seq x y z
N MET A 1 -13.73 -24.25 1.18
CA MET A 1 -14.26 -23.02 1.80
C MET A 1 -13.45 -22.55 3.03
N ASP A 2 -12.40 -23.27 3.43
CA ASP A 2 -11.63 -23.00 4.68
C ASP A 2 -10.56 -21.91 4.57
N SER A 3 -10.46 -21.21 3.45
CA SER A 3 -9.43 -20.18 3.22
C SER A 3 -9.91 -18.73 3.44
N LEU A 4 -11.20 -18.54 3.76
CA LEU A 4 -11.75 -17.20 3.97
C LEU A 4 -11.47 -16.70 5.40
N ILE A 5 -10.82 -15.54 5.50
CA ILE A 5 -10.45 -14.89 6.76
C ILE A 5 -11.65 -14.12 7.35
N VAL A 6 -12.41 -13.45 6.48
CA VAL A 6 -13.61 -12.70 6.84
C VAL A 6 -14.84 -13.56 6.61
N ARG A 7 -15.62 -13.77 7.66
CA ARG A 7 -16.83 -14.61 7.60
C ARG A 7 -17.92 -13.95 6.79
N GLY A 8 -18.69 -14.77 6.05
CA GLY A 8 -19.91 -14.34 5.36
C GLY A 8 -20.89 -13.66 6.30
N GLY A 9 -21.67 -12.71 5.78
CA GLY A 9 -22.68 -11.98 6.53
C GLY A 9 -22.19 -10.74 7.29
N SER A 10 -20.88 -10.47 7.34
CA SER A 10 -20.37 -9.22 7.91
C SER A 10 -20.36 -8.08 6.85
N PRO A 11 -20.51 -6.80 7.27
CA PRO A 11 -20.38 -5.67 6.36
C PRO A 11 -19.03 -5.63 5.62
N LEU A 12 -17.95 -6.03 6.30
CA LEU A 12 -16.61 -6.14 5.69
C LEU A 12 -16.60 -7.20 4.59
N PHE A 13 -17.22 -8.37 4.81
CA PHE A 13 -17.35 -9.39 3.78
C PHE A 13 -18.13 -8.87 2.58
N ALA A 14 -19.28 -8.24 2.79
CA ALA A 14 -20.11 -7.70 1.72
C ALA A 14 -19.37 -6.67 0.87
N ALA A 15 -18.57 -5.78 1.49
CA ALA A 15 -17.77 -4.81 0.78
C ALA A 15 -16.67 -5.48 -0.08
N LEU A 16 -15.95 -6.45 0.47
CA LEU A 16 -14.91 -7.19 -0.27
C LEU A 16 -15.53 -8.04 -1.39
N ASP A 17 -16.71 -8.61 -1.17
CA ASP A 17 -17.42 -9.40 -2.14
C ASP A 17 -17.89 -8.57 -3.34
N ALA A 18 -18.41 -7.36 -3.10
CA ALA A 18 -18.75 -6.40 -4.15
C ALA A 18 -17.51 -6.00 -4.96
N LEU A 19 -16.41 -5.63 -4.27
CA LEU A 19 -15.13 -5.31 -4.94
C LEU A 19 -14.62 -6.47 -5.80
N ALA A 20 -14.74 -7.71 -5.32
CA ALA A 20 -14.33 -8.90 -6.05
C ALA A 20 -15.15 -9.14 -7.33
N GLY A 21 -16.38 -8.64 -7.42
CA GLY A 21 -17.23 -8.75 -8.59
C GLY A 21 -17.12 -7.59 -9.57
N GLU A 22 -16.94 -6.36 -9.06
CA GLU A 22 -17.15 -5.13 -9.83
C GLU A 22 -15.86 -4.38 -10.19
N ALA A 23 -14.85 -4.41 -9.30
CA ALA A 23 -13.63 -3.64 -9.51
C ALA A 23 -12.63 -4.38 -10.41
N ARG A 24 -11.94 -3.62 -11.27
CA ARG A 24 -10.78 -4.12 -12.04
C ARG A 24 -9.46 -3.86 -11.33
N LEU A 25 -9.35 -2.75 -10.61
CA LEU A 25 -8.20 -2.39 -9.81
C LEU A 25 -8.65 -2.15 -8.36
N VAL A 26 -7.97 -2.76 -7.41
CA VAL A 26 -8.21 -2.53 -5.98
C VAL A 26 -6.88 -2.33 -5.27
N PHE A 27 -6.65 -1.13 -4.76
CA PHE A 27 -5.46 -0.78 -4.00
C PHE A 27 -5.80 -0.59 -2.53
N PHE A 28 -5.16 -1.37 -1.66
CA PHE A 28 -5.28 -1.19 -0.21
C PHE A 28 -4.27 -0.16 0.27
N ALA A 29 -4.79 1.02 0.63
CA ALA A 29 -4.01 2.16 1.08
C ALA A 29 -3.93 2.21 2.60
N GLY A 30 -2.75 2.46 3.14
CA GLY A 30 -2.61 2.62 4.59
C GLY A 30 -1.26 2.23 5.16
N LEU A 31 -1.05 2.61 6.41
CA LEU A 31 0.17 2.29 7.17
C LEU A 31 0.39 0.77 7.29
N PRO A 32 1.63 0.32 7.49
CA PRO A 32 1.91 -1.05 7.91
C PRO A 32 1.11 -1.42 9.16
N GLY A 33 0.68 -2.68 9.26
CA GLY A 33 -0.06 -3.17 10.43
C GLY A 33 -1.53 -2.76 10.51
N THR A 34 -2.16 -2.38 9.39
CA THR A 34 -3.61 -2.10 9.32
C THR A 34 -4.43 -3.26 8.75
N GLY A 35 -3.80 -4.44 8.56
CA GLY A 35 -4.49 -5.63 8.08
C GLY A 35 -4.57 -5.75 6.54
N LYS A 36 -3.90 -4.89 5.78
CA LYS A 36 -3.96 -4.88 4.31
C LYS A 36 -3.70 -6.25 3.69
N SER A 37 -2.62 -6.92 4.07
CA SER A 37 -2.25 -8.22 3.49
C SER A 37 -3.34 -9.28 3.69
N LEU A 38 -4.03 -9.28 4.84
CA LEU A 38 -5.17 -10.17 5.09
C LEU A 38 -6.37 -9.85 4.19
N LEU A 39 -6.64 -8.56 3.95
CA LEU A 39 -7.73 -8.13 3.08
C LEU A 39 -7.40 -8.39 1.60
N ILE A 40 -6.15 -8.23 1.19
CA ILE A 40 -5.65 -8.62 -0.15
C ILE A 40 -5.87 -10.12 -0.36
N HIS A 41 -5.47 -10.93 0.61
CA HIS A 41 -5.66 -12.38 0.57
C HIS A 41 -7.15 -12.74 0.44
N GLN A 42 -8.01 -12.15 1.28
CA GLN A 42 -9.46 -12.37 1.23
C GLN A 42 -10.06 -11.97 -0.12
N LEU A 43 -9.72 -10.77 -0.63
CA LEU A 43 -10.21 -10.27 -1.91
C LEU A 43 -9.77 -11.17 -3.06
N ALA A 44 -8.50 -11.59 -3.07
CA ALA A 44 -7.97 -12.49 -4.08
C ALA A 44 -8.74 -13.82 -4.13
N HIS A 45 -9.04 -14.43 -2.98
CA HIS A 45 -9.84 -15.65 -2.91
C HIS A 45 -11.28 -15.45 -3.38
N LEU A 46 -11.93 -14.32 -3.04
CA LEU A 46 -13.28 -14.02 -3.51
C LEU A 46 -13.32 -13.81 -5.03
N ALA A 47 -12.35 -13.08 -5.58
CA ALA A 47 -12.26 -12.84 -7.02
C ALA A 47 -11.93 -14.14 -7.79
N HIS A 48 -11.00 -14.96 -7.27
CA HIS A 48 -10.69 -16.27 -7.85
C HIS A 48 -11.92 -17.20 -7.84
N GLY A 49 -12.69 -17.20 -6.76
CA GLY A 49 -13.96 -17.95 -6.68
C GLY A 49 -15.01 -17.54 -7.72
N ARG A 50 -14.86 -16.34 -8.30
CA ARG A 50 -15.64 -15.83 -9.43
C ARG A 50 -15.02 -16.13 -10.81
N GLY A 51 -13.95 -16.93 -10.85
CA GLY A 51 -13.24 -17.28 -12.07
C GLY A 51 -12.30 -16.22 -12.59
N ARG A 52 -11.95 -15.19 -11.77
CA ARG A 52 -11.06 -14.11 -12.18
C ARG A 52 -9.59 -14.49 -11.99
N SER A 53 -8.75 -14.04 -12.91
CA SER A 53 -7.28 -14.10 -12.81
C SER A 53 -6.77 -12.98 -11.91
N ILE A 54 -5.90 -13.31 -10.96
CA ILE A 54 -5.41 -12.40 -9.93
C ILE A 54 -4.01 -11.92 -10.28
N HIS A 55 -3.84 -10.60 -10.36
CA HIS A 55 -2.55 -9.93 -10.53
C HIS A 55 -2.25 -9.11 -9.29
N LEU A 56 -1.00 -9.12 -8.82
CA LEU A 56 -0.58 -8.43 -7.60
C LEU A 56 0.45 -7.36 -7.92
N LEU A 57 0.25 -6.13 -7.43
CA LEU A 57 1.23 -5.05 -7.45
C LEU A 57 1.51 -4.62 -6.01
N GLN A 58 2.67 -5.00 -5.49
CA GLN A 58 3.02 -4.81 -4.08
C GLN A 58 4.34 -4.04 -3.95
N TRP A 59 4.35 -3.03 -3.09
CA TRP A 59 5.55 -2.25 -2.78
C TRP A 59 6.73 -3.13 -2.35
N ASP A 60 6.49 -4.03 -1.41
CA ASP A 60 7.55 -4.86 -0.81
C ASP A 60 8.11 -5.93 -1.76
N VAL A 61 7.39 -6.21 -2.87
CA VAL A 61 7.84 -7.15 -3.90
C VAL A 61 8.54 -6.43 -5.05
N ALA A 62 8.06 -5.26 -5.46
CA ALA A 62 8.66 -4.47 -6.55
C ALA A 62 9.94 -3.73 -6.11
N ARG A 63 9.94 -3.09 -4.93
CA ARG A 63 11.05 -2.30 -4.41
C ARG A 63 12.41 -3.01 -4.43
N PRO A 64 12.57 -4.27 -4.01
CA PRO A 64 13.87 -4.95 -4.02
C PRO A 64 14.48 -5.05 -5.41
N VAL A 65 13.68 -5.17 -6.48
CA VAL A 65 14.18 -5.19 -7.86
C VAL A 65 14.85 -3.86 -8.21
N PHE A 66 14.25 -2.73 -7.79
CA PHE A 66 14.85 -1.40 -7.96
C PHE A 66 16.14 -1.25 -7.17
N GLU A 67 16.14 -1.62 -5.88
CA GLU A 67 17.33 -1.52 -5.00
C GLU A 67 18.47 -2.40 -5.52
N GLY A 68 18.18 -3.59 -6.05
CA GLY A 68 19.14 -4.52 -6.62
C GLY A 68 19.59 -4.20 -8.04
N SER A 69 18.90 -3.32 -8.76
CA SER A 69 19.26 -2.96 -10.14
C SER A 69 20.60 -2.25 -10.23
N ARG A 70 21.21 -2.23 -11.44
CA ARG A 70 22.50 -1.55 -11.66
C ARG A 70 22.50 -0.09 -11.20
N ALA A 71 21.45 0.66 -11.53
CA ALA A 71 21.32 2.05 -11.12
C ALA A 71 20.93 2.18 -9.64
N GLY A 72 20.05 1.31 -9.15
CA GLY A 72 19.56 1.35 -7.79
C GLY A 72 20.62 1.13 -6.72
N ARG A 73 21.66 0.35 -7.02
CA ARG A 73 22.81 0.14 -6.10
C ARG A 73 23.57 1.43 -5.75
N ARG A 74 23.39 2.52 -6.51
CA ARG A 74 23.92 3.86 -6.17
C ARG A 74 23.15 4.53 -5.03
N HIS A 75 21.96 4.03 -4.70
CA HIS A 75 21.02 4.59 -3.72
C HIS A 75 20.69 3.58 -2.61
N PRO A 76 21.68 3.21 -1.78
CA PRO A 76 21.48 2.24 -0.72
C PRO A 76 20.47 2.77 0.32
N GLN A 77 19.83 1.87 1.03
CA GLN A 77 19.03 2.22 2.20
C GLN A 77 19.88 2.92 3.26
N VAL A 78 19.30 3.91 3.91
CA VAL A 78 19.92 4.61 5.05
C VAL A 78 19.08 4.31 6.29
N HIS A 79 19.67 3.68 7.30
CA HIS A 79 18.98 3.26 8.53
C HIS A 79 17.71 2.41 8.27
N GLY A 80 17.74 1.55 7.26
CA GLY A 80 16.60 0.72 6.87
C GLY A 80 15.49 1.47 6.10
N VAL A 81 15.73 2.74 5.75
CA VAL A 81 14.79 3.54 4.95
C VAL A 81 15.23 3.52 3.49
N THR A 82 14.33 3.14 2.60
CA THR A 82 14.54 3.19 1.15
C THR A 82 14.87 4.60 0.68
N HIS A 83 15.90 4.74 -0.15
CA HIS A 83 16.33 6.04 -0.67
C HIS A 83 15.22 6.74 -1.47
N GLY A 84 15.15 8.09 -1.40
CA GLY A 84 14.12 8.88 -2.06
C GLY A 84 14.00 8.65 -3.56
N ILE A 85 15.13 8.59 -4.27
CA ILE A 85 15.16 8.28 -5.71
C ILE A 85 14.48 6.94 -6.01
N ILE A 86 14.75 5.90 -5.22
CA ILE A 86 14.10 4.59 -5.39
C ILE A 86 12.60 4.71 -5.16
N ARG A 87 12.16 5.41 -4.11
CA ARG A 87 10.72 5.60 -3.81
C ARG A 87 9.98 6.28 -4.97
N LEU A 88 10.59 7.31 -5.55
CA LEU A 88 10.05 8.02 -6.71
C LEU A 88 10.04 7.15 -7.97
N ALA A 89 11.14 6.44 -8.25
CA ALA A 89 11.27 5.56 -9.40
C ALA A 89 10.22 4.43 -9.38
N VAL A 90 10.03 3.77 -8.23
CA VAL A 90 8.99 2.73 -8.05
C VAL A 90 7.59 3.30 -8.29
N GLY A 91 7.31 4.51 -7.79
CA GLY A 91 6.01 5.15 -7.97
C GLY A 91 5.69 5.45 -9.43
N ARG A 92 6.67 5.94 -10.19
CA ARG A 92 6.53 6.22 -11.62
C ARG A 92 6.36 4.93 -12.43
N TRP A 93 7.22 3.95 -12.16
CA TRP A 93 7.10 2.63 -12.78
C TRP A 93 5.73 1.99 -12.53
N ALA A 94 5.17 2.12 -11.30
CA ALA A 94 3.88 1.55 -10.98
C ALA A 94 2.76 2.12 -11.86
N ARG A 95 2.80 3.42 -12.19
CA ARG A 95 1.85 4.01 -13.15
C ARG A 95 2.00 3.38 -14.54
N ASP A 96 3.21 3.29 -15.06
CA ASP A 96 3.48 2.66 -16.36
C ASP A 96 3.05 1.18 -16.37
N ALA A 97 3.32 0.45 -15.30
CA ALA A 97 2.94 -0.94 -15.14
C ALA A 97 1.41 -1.14 -15.12
N ILE A 98 0.67 -0.25 -14.44
CA ILE A 98 -0.80 -0.24 -14.42
C ILE A 98 -1.36 0.01 -15.82
N ALA A 99 -0.82 1.00 -16.55
CA ALA A 99 -1.24 1.28 -17.91
C ALA A 99 -1.02 0.09 -18.86
N ARG A 100 0.16 -0.53 -18.80
CA ARG A 100 0.49 -1.73 -19.59
C ARG A 100 -0.40 -2.92 -19.21
N TRP A 101 -0.61 -3.14 -17.90
CA TRP A 101 -1.50 -4.19 -17.43
C TRP A 101 -2.91 -3.99 -17.95
N HIS A 102 -3.44 -2.77 -17.88
CA HIS A 102 -4.77 -2.44 -18.37
C HIS A 102 -4.91 -2.67 -19.89
N ALA A 103 -3.90 -2.29 -20.66
CA ALA A 103 -3.88 -2.49 -22.11
C ALA A 103 -3.82 -3.98 -22.51
N SER A 104 -3.16 -4.81 -21.69
CA SER A 104 -2.98 -6.25 -21.96
C SER A 104 -4.13 -7.11 -21.45
N HIS A 105 -4.96 -6.61 -20.55
CA HIS A 105 -6.04 -7.36 -19.90
C HIS A 105 -7.34 -6.56 -20.04
N SER A 106 -8.23 -6.99 -20.91
CA SER A 106 -9.56 -6.38 -21.10
C SER A 106 -10.62 -7.16 -20.30
N GLY A 107 -11.69 -6.45 -19.89
CA GLY A 107 -12.83 -7.09 -19.21
C GLY A 107 -12.68 -7.30 -17.71
N LEU A 108 -13.63 -7.98 -17.11
CA LEU A 108 -13.72 -8.26 -15.66
C LEU A 108 -13.15 -9.61 -15.25
N ASP A 109 -12.66 -10.40 -16.17
CA ASP A 109 -12.00 -11.71 -15.94
C ASP A 109 -10.60 -11.57 -15.32
N HIS A 110 -10.08 -10.36 -15.27
CA HIS A 110 -8.82 -10.03 -14.61
C HIS A 110 -9.04 -8.97 -13.51
N VAL A 111 -8.31 -9.08 -12.41
CA VAL A 111 -8.25 -8.05 -11.37
C VAL A 111 -6.81 -7.80 -10.95
N LEU A 112 -6.44 -6.51 -10.85
CA LEU A 112 -5.17 -6.07 -10.26
C LEU A 112 -5.42 -5.65 -8.82
N ILE A 113 -4.79 -6.33 -7.89
CA ILE A 113 -4.87 -6.01 -6.45
C ILE A 113 -3.50 -5.50 -6.01
N GLY A 114 -3.47 -4.37 -5.34
CA GLY A 114 -2.22 -3.76 -4.91
C GLY A 114 -2.22 -3.33 -3.45
N GLU A 115 -1.01 -3.11 -2.94
CA GLU A 115 -0.76 -2.49 -1.66
C GLU A 115 -0.04 -1.16 -1.86
N THR A 116 -0.61 -0.09 -1.29
CA THR A 116 -0.08 1.26 -1.41
C THR A 116 0.10 1.90 -0.02
N PRO A 117 1.31 1.91 0.54
CA PRO A 117 1.55 2.54 1.84
C PRO A 117 1.31 4.05 1.81
N PHE A 118 1.61 4.73 0.71
CA PHE A 118 1.64 6.16 0.43
C PHE A 118 2.64 6.95 1.28
N ILE A 119 2.73 6.68 2.56
CA ILE A 119 3.59 7.42 3.48
C ILE A 119 5.03 7.56 2.96
N GLY A 120 5.58 8.77 3.01
CA GLY A 120 6.94 9.06 2.62
C GLY A 120 7.26 8.71 1.16
N HIS A 121 6.39 9.04 0.22
CA HIS A 121 6.51 8.77 -1.23
C HIS A 121 6.36 7.31 -1.68
N ARG A 122 5.98 6.38 -0.81
CA ARG A 122 5.77 4.98 -1.24
C ARG A 122 4.48 4.85 -2.06
N LEU A 123 4.60 4.90 -3.39
CA LEU A 123 3.51 4.81 -4.36
C LEU A 123 2.50 5.97 -4.33
N ILE A 124 2.82 7.12 -3.72
CA ILE A 124 1.91 8.28 -3.67
C ILE A 124 1.57 8.82 -5.07
N SER A 125 2.41 8.58 -6.06
CA SER A 125 2.15 8.89 -7.47
C SER A 125 0.85 8.26 -8.01
N LEU A 126 0.36 7.18 -7.41
CA LEU A 126 -0.93 6.58 -7.77
C LEU A 126 -2.12 7.42 -7.25
N ALA A 127 -1.92 8.21 -6.20
CA ALA A 127 -2.93 9.12 -5.67
C ALA A 127 -2.96 10.45 -6.43
N ARG A 128 -1.81 10.94 -6.91
CA ARG A 128 -1.67 12.20 -7.63
C ARG A 128 -2.20 12.09 -9.06
N PRO A 129 -2.96 13.09 -9.56
CA PRO A 129 -3.25 13.20 -11.00
C PRO A 129 -1.97 13.39 -11.82
N ALA A 130 -1.93 12.83 -13.02
CA ALA A 130 -0.84 13.04 -13.95
C ALA A 130 -1.33 12.92 -15.40
N ASP A 131 -0.65 13.60 -16.31
CA ASP A 131 -0.94 13.50 -17.75
C ASP A 131 -0.18 12.31 -18.34
N ASP A 132 -0.70 11.09 -18.06
CA ASP A 132 -0.15 9.83 -18.56
C ASP A 132 -1.25 8.79 -18.82
N ALA A 133 -0.87 7.66 -19.43
CA ALA A 133 -1.79 6.59 -19.79
C ALA A 133 -2.44 5.89 -18.58
N ALA A 134 -1.87 6.01 -17.37
CA ALA A 134 -2.43 5.41 -16.16
C ALA A 134 -3.58 6.25 -15.58
N GLU A 135 -3.63 7.55 -15.86
CA GLU A 135 -4.60 8.45 -15.22
C GLU A 135 -6.04 8.02 -15.47
N ALA A 136 -6.40 7.78 -16.74
CA ALA A 136 -7.74 7.33 -17.09
C ALA A 136 -8.14 6.02 -16.40
N VAL A 137 -7.17 5.14 -16.14
CA VAL A 137 -7.38 3.85 -15.49
C VAL A 137 -7.56 4.04 -13.97
N LEU A 138 -6.71 4.88 -13.35
CA LEU A 138 -6.72 5.14 -11.90
C LEU A 138 -7.93 5.98 -11.45
N ALA A 139 -8.45 6.83 -12.34
CA ALA A 139 -9.64 7.65 -12.09
C ALA A 139 -10.95 6.97 -12.49
N ALA A 140 -10.90 5.78 -13.12
CA ALA A 140 -12.11 5.08 -13.57
C ALA A 140 -12.93 4.53 -12.39
N ASP A 141 -14.26 4.42 -12.59
CA ASP A 141 -15.18 3.80 -11.62
C ASP A 141 -14.85 2.34 -11.28
N SER A 142 -14.08 1.66 -12.12
CA SER A 142 -13.61 0.28 -11.88
C SER A 142 -12.33 0.21 -11.03
N ALA A 143 -11.73 1.35 -10.67
CA ALA A 143 -10.59 1.43 -9.75
C ALA A 143 -11.06 1.87 -8.37
N ARG A 144 -10.63 1.17 -7.33
CA ARG A 144 -10.98 1.46 -5.93
C ARG A 144 -9.72 1.50 -5.06
N PHE A 145 -9.65 2.53 -4.24
CA PHE A 145 -8.64 2.68 -3.20
C PHE A 145 -9.29 2.42 -1.84
N VAL A 146 -8.98 1.29 -1.24
CA VAL A 146 -9.56 0.83 0.00
C VAL A 146 -8.68 1.25 1.17
N ILE A 147 -9.25 1.94 2.15
CA ILE A 147 -8.56 2.40 3.36
C ILE A 147 -9.03 1.51 4.53
N PRO A 148 -8.28 0.48 4.94
CA PRO A 148 -8.58 -0.27 6.15
C PRO A 148 -8.38 0.62 7.36
N VAL A 149 -9.44 0.86 8.13
CA VAL A 149 -9.41 1.73 9.31
C VAL A 149 -9.59 0.87 10.58
N PRO A 150 -8.50 0.40 11.21
CA PRO A 150 -8.60 -0.36 12.44
C PRO A 150 -9.11 0.51 13.59
N SER A 151 -9.92 -0.08 14.49
CA SER A 151 -10.25 0.59 15.76
C SER A 151 -9.00 0.78 16.62
N ARG A 152 -9.07 1.62 17.66
CA ARG A 152 -7.97 1.84 18.60
C ARG A 152 -7.53 0.54 19.27
N GLU A 153 -8.51 -0.25 19.71
CA GLU A 153 -8.27 -1.53 20.39
C GLU A 153 -7.62 -2.53 19.43
N LEU A 154 -8.12 -2.62 18.19
CA LEU A 154 -7.54 -3.49 17.18
C LEU A 154 -6.11 -3.07 16.86
N ARG A 155 -5.84 -1.79 16.71
CA ARG A 155 -4.49 -1.28 16.43
C ARG A 155 -3.51 -1.65 17.53
N ALA A 156 -3.89 -1.46 18.80
CA ALA A 156 -3.08 -1.86 19.95
C ALA A 156 -2.81 -3.38 19.97
N HIS A 157 -3.85 -4.19 19.69
CA HIS A 157 -3.70 -5.64 19.57
C HIS A 157 -2.73 -6.03 18.46
N LEU A 158 -2.82 -5.42 17.29
CA LEU A 158 -1.94 -5.70 16.14
C LEU A 158 -0.47 -5.35 16.42
N GLU A 159 -0.20 -4.30 17.20
CA GLU A 159 1.17 -3.97 17.63
C GLU A 159 1.76 -5.05 18.54
N VAL A 160 0.99 -5.55 19.51
CA VAL A 160 1.40 -6.64 20.39
C VAL A 160 1.65 -7.94 19.60
N GLU A 161 0.73 -8.29 18.68
CA GLU A 161 0.88 -9.48 17.84
C GLU A 161 2.10 -9.40 16.91
N ARG A 162 2.43 -8.21 16.39
CA ARG A 162 3.66 -8.03 15.61
C ARG A 162 4.92 -8.22 16.43
N GLU A 163 4.94 -7.73 17.65
CA GLU A 163 6.07 -7.96 18.55
C GLU A 163 6.28 -9.47 18.83
N ARG A 164 5.18 -10.21 19.01
CA ARG A 164 5.23 -11.66 19.16
C ARG A 164 5.77 -12.36 17.91
N ARG A 165 5.25 -12.02 16.72
CA ARG A 165 5.66 -12.61 15.44
C ARG A 165 7.10 -12.26 15.04
N ALA A 166 7.60 -11.10 15.42
CA ALA A 166 9.01 -10.75 15.20
C ALA A 166 9.96 -11.69 15.96
N ARG A 167 9.51 -12.22 17.12
CA ARG A 167 10.27 -13.21 17.91
C ARG A 167 10.11 -14.64 17.36
N GLU A 168 8.92 -14.99 16.86
CA GLU A 168 8.55 -16.32 16.36
C GLU A 168 7.84 -16.22 14.99
N PRO A 169 8.55 -15.95 13.89
CA PRO A 169 7.95 -15.79 12.58
C PRO A 169 7.45 -17.13 12.02
N ARG A 170 6.24 -17.14 11.47
CA ARG A 170 5.64 -18.30 10.80
C ARG A 170 6.04 -18.39 9.33
N HIS A 171 6.39 -17.24 8.72
CA HIS A 171 6.83 -17.13 7.32
C HIS A 171 8.08 -16.24 7.22
N ALA A 172 8.96 -16.50 6.25
CA ALA A 172 10.20 -15.75 6.08
C ALA A 172 9.96 -14.23 5.93
N ARG A 173 8.92 -13.82 5.19
CA ARG A 173 8.52 -12.42 5.00
C ARG A 173 8.06 -11.71 6.27
N GLU A 174 7.58 -12.44 7.28
CA GLU A 174 7.19 -11.85 8.58
C GLU A 174 8.38 -11.29 9.36
N ARG A 175 9.62 -11.75 9.05
CA ARG A 175 10.85 -11.18 9.61
C ARG A 175 11.16 -9.78 9.10
N GLU A 176 10.65 -9.46 7.92
CA GLU A 176 10.81 -8.15 7.26
C GLU A 176 9.70 -7.18 7.68
N ASP A 177 8.71 -7.64 8.43
CA ASP A 177 7.62 -6.83 8.94
C ASP A 177 8.14 -5.71 9.85
N ALA A 178 7.62 -4.50 9.67
CA ALA A 178 8.01 -3.33 10.45
C ALA A 178 7.76 -3.54 11.95
N PRO A 179 8.76 -3.39 12.82
CA PRO A 179 8.60 -3.54 14.26
C PRO A 179 7.69 -2.44 14.85
N PRO A 180 7.12 -2.63 16.07
CA PRO A 180 6.20 -1.67 16.69
C PRO A 180 6.72 -0.24 16.77
N ALA A 181 8.03 -0.05 17.00
CA ALA A 181 8.66 1.26 17.03
C ALA A 181 8.53 1.99 15.68
N VAL A 182 8.70 1.26 14.57
CA VAL A 182 8.52 1.81 13.22
C VAL A 182 7.05 2.13 12.96
N LEU A 183 6.11 1.30 13.43
CA LEU A 183 4.68 1.57 13.29
C LEU A 183 4.28 2.88 14.01
N ARG A 184 4.81 3.12 15.21
CA ARG A 184 4.59 4.36 15.96
C ARG A 184 5.25 5.57 15.28
N ALA A 185 6.45 5.40 14.74
CA ALA A 185 7.13 6.47 13.99
C ALA A 185 6.35 6.87 12.72
N LEU A 186 5.85 5.88 11.96
CA LEU A 186 5.02 6.14 10.78
C LEU A 186 3.66 6.75 11.13
N TRP A 187 3.08 6.38 12.28
CA TRP A 187 1.88 7.05 12.76
C TRP A 187 2.16 8.50 13.11
N ARG A 188 3.29 8.79 13.76
CA ARG A 188 3.70 10.16 14.07
C ARG A 188 3.88 10.98 12.79
N GLU A 189 4.58 10.44 11.78
CA GLU A 189 4.74 11.10 10.48
C GLU A 189 3.39 11.40 9.82
N LEU A 190 2.42 10.45 9.87
CA LEU A 190 1.08 10.67 9.34
C LEU A 190 0.30 11.73 10.14
N PHE A 191 0.48 11.76 11.46
CA PHE A 191 -0.14 12.77 12.32
C PHE A 191 0.43 14.18 12.04
N ASP A 192 1.73 14.30 11.79
CA ASP A 192 2.34 15.57 11.39
C ASP A 192 1.77 16.07 10.05
N VAL A 193 1.49 15.16 9.12
CA VAL A 193 0.73 15.47 7.90
C VAL A 193 -0.71 15.91 8.21
N ALA A 194 -1.39 15.26 9.17
CA ALA A 194 -2.72 15.68 9.59
C ALA A 194 -2.74 17.11 10.11
N VAL A 195 -1.72 17.49 10.89
CA VAL A 195 -1.53 18.88 11.36
C VAL A 195 -1.29 19.84 10.20
N ALA A 196 -0.39 19.48 9.27
CA ALA A 196 -0.10 20.30 8.10
C ALA A 196 -1.32 20.50 7.18
N LEU A 197 -2.23 19.54 7.15
CA LEU A 197 -3.50 19.60 6.40
C LEU A 197 -4.65 20.27 7.18
N GLY A 198 -4.44 20.66 8.43
CA GLY A 198 -5.47 21.24 9.31
C GLY A 198 -6.54 20.23 9.75
N ILE A 199 -6.23 18.94 9.72
CA ILE A 199 -7.14 17.85 10.17
C ILE A 199 -7.02 17.66 11.70
N ALA A 200 -5.85 17.92 12.26
CA ALA A 200 -5.58 17.77 13.69
C ALA A 200 -4.82 18.98 14.24
N ASP A 201 -5.00 19.25 15.54
CA ASP A 201 -4.21 20.23 16.26
C ASP A 201 -2.81 19.68 16.57
N SER A 202 -1.81 20.58 16.67
CA SER A 202 -0.45 20.18 17.00
C SER A 202 -0.38 19.47 18.36
N ALA A 203 0.07 18.23 18.37
CA ALA A 203 0.53 17.60 19.61
C ALA A 203 1.84 18.26 20.00
N GLY A 204 1.93 18.85 21.19
CA GLY A 204 3.15 19.51 21.64
C GLY A 204 4.43 18.67 21.46
N PRO A 205 5.62 19.25 21.55
CA PRO A 205 6.87 18.73 20.97
C PRO A 205 7.40 17.40 21.55
N ARG A 206 6.77 16.80 22.56
CA ARG A 206 7.23 15.57 23.23
C ARG A 206 6.13 14.57 23.61
N GLY A 207 4.87 14.78 23.20
CA GLY A 207 3.78 13.87 23.56
C GLY A 207 3.76 12.61 22.67
N GLU A 208 3.50 11.44 23.26
CA GLU A 208 3.02 10.31 22.48
C GLU A 208 1.69 10.72 21.84
N VAL A 209 1.55 10.47 20.54
CA VAL A 209 0.29 10.66 19.81
C VAL A 209 -0.43 9.34 19.75
N PRO A 210 -1.50 9.14 20.55
CA PRO A 210 -2.31 7.94 20.46
C PRO A 210 -2.89 7.80 19.04
N TYR A 211 -2.98 6.57 18.56
CA TYR A 211 -3.63 6.32 17.27
C TYR A 211 -5.10 6.75 17.33
N ASP A 212 -5.52 7.52 16.34
CA ASP A 212 -6.90 7.95 16.16
C ASP A 212 -7.41 7.51 14.78
N PRO A 213 -8.43 6.61 14.73
CA PRO A 213 -8.95 6.09 13.47
C PRO A 213 -9.61 7.16 12.60
N GLU A 214 -10.16 8.22 13.19
CA GLU A 214 -10.79 9.31 12.44
C GLU A 214 -9.75 10.20 11.76
N ILE A 215 -8.71 10.61 12.48
CA ILE A 215 -7.58 11.34 11.90
C ILE A 215 -6.93 10.50 10.80
N TYR A 216 -6.71 9.21 11.05
CA TYR A 216 -6.15 8.29 10.07
C TYR A 216 -6.99 8.25 8.79
N ARG A 217 -8.30 8.06 8.93
CA ARG A 217 -9.26 8.03 7.82
C ARG A 217 -9.22 9.34 7.02
N CYS A 218 -9.35 10.48 7.71
CA CYS A 218 -9.39 11.80 7.08
C CYS A 218 -8.11 12.10 6.28
N VAL A 219 -6.92 11.75 6.79
CA VAL A 219 -5.67 11.94 6.05
C VAL A 219 -5.66 11.12 4.78
N TYR A 220 -5.99 9.82 4.83
CA TYR A 220 -6.01 8.99 3.64
C TYR A 220 -7.08 9.39 2.63
N GLU A 221 -8.27 9.79 3.07
CA GLU A 221 -9.30 10.35 2.19
C GLU A 221 -8.81 11.63 1.52
N ARG A 222 -8.07 12.48 2.24
CA ARG A 222 -7.48 13.69 1.65
C ARG A 222 -6.38 13.37 0.64
N LEU A 223 -5.53 12.40 0.92
CA LEU A 223 -4.53 11.92 -0.04
C LEU A 223 -5.16 11.30 -1.30
N LEU A 224 -6.36 10.77 -1.18
CA LEU A 224 -7.09 10.09 -2.26
C LEU A 224 -8.21 10.95 -2.86
N VAL A 225 -8.16 12.28 -2.68
CA VAL A 225 -9.22 13.20 -3.14
C VAL A 225 -9.51 13.10 -4.65
N HIS A 226 -8.55 12.65 -5.44
CA HIS A 226 -8.65 12.45 -6.89
C HIS A 226 -8.92 10.99 -7.29
N ARG A 227 -9.29 10.14 -6.34
CA ARG A 227 -9.49 8.69 -6.55
C ARG A 227 -10.81 8.23 -5.91
N HIS A 228 -11.31 7.09 -6.36
CA HIS A 228 -12.47 6.46 -5.74
C HIS A 228 -12.06 5.74 -4.45
N ALA A 229 -12.05 6.47 -3.34
CA ALA A 229 -11.67 5.96 -2.03
C ALA A 229 -12.86 5.29 -1.32
N LEU A 230 -12.57 4.21 -0.58
CA LEU A 230 -13.52 3.49 0.25
C LEU A 230 -12.88 3.19 1.62
N ALA A 231 -13.31 3.89 2.66
CA ALA A 231 -12.90 3.58 4.02
C ALA A 231 -13.65 2.35 4.54
N LEU A 232 -12.90 1.35 5.04
CA LEU A 232 -13.45 0.14 5.64
C LEU A 232 -13.09 0.08 7.12
N PRO A 233 -14.05 0.36 8.03
CA PRO A 233 -13.84 0.20 9.46
C PRO A 233 -13.58 -1.27 9.83
N ILE A 234 -12.51 -1.53 10.60
CA ILE A 234 -12.16 -2.86 11.08
C ILE A 234 -12.15 -2.81 12.61
N GLY A 235 -13.21 -3.36 13.24
CA GLY A 235 -13.39 -3.37 14.70
C GLY A 235 -13.03 -4.70 15.35
N THR A 236 -12.79 -5.77 14.58
CA THR A 236 -12.56 -7.11 15.13
C THR A 236 -11.23 -7.67 14.65
N VAL A 237 -10.58 -8.44 15.54
CA VAL A 237 -9.42 -9.23 15.15
C VAL A 237 -9.86 -10.23 14.10
N LEU A 238 -9.30 -10.13 12.90
CA LEU A 238 -9.52 -11.11 11.86
C LEU A 238 -8.80 -12.41 12.31
N PRO A 239 -9.48 -13.57 12.26
CA PRO A 239 -8.85 -14.80 12.63
C PRO A 239 -7.63 -15.02 11.74
N ALA A 240 -6.43 -14.94 12.33
CA ALA A 240 -5.24 -15.39 11.66
C ALA A 240 -5.41 -16.91 11.48
N SER A 241 -5.55 -17.36 10.24
CA SER A 241 -5.41 -18.78 9.93
C SER A 241 -4.03 -19.24 10.39
N GLU A 242 -3.82 -20.55 10.53
CA GLU A 242 -2.48 -21.12 10.78
C GLU A 242 -1.48 -20.74 9.69
N LEU A 243 -1.96 -20.23 8.56
CA LEU A 243 -1.21 -19.76 7.40
C LEU A 243 -0.89 -18.27 7.52
N SER A 244 0.28 -17.89 7.03
CA SER A 244 0.64 -16.49 6.84
C SER A 244 -0.27 -15.82 5.80
N ALA A 245 -0.49 -14.51 5.92
CA ALA A 245 -1.20 -13.72 4.91
C ALA A 245 -0.48 -13.71 3.54
N TYR A 246 0.76 -14.20 3.49
CA TYR A 246 1.56 -14.33 2.27
C TYR A 246 1.39 -15.69 1.56
N ASP A 247 0.71 -16.66 2.19
CA ASP A 247 0.53 -18.00 1.66
C ASP A 247 -0.78 -18.08 0.83
N PHE A 248 -0.73 -17.62 -0.42
CA PHE A 248 -1.84 -17.78 -1.34
C PHE A 248 -1.98 -19.23 -1.78
N LYS A 249 -3.16 -19.84 -1.54
CA LYS A 249 -3.52 -21.18 -2.03
C LYS A 249 -4.12 -21.15 -3.44
N ILE A 250 -4.10 -20.00 -4.10
CA ILE A 250 -4.61 -19.75 -5.46
C ILE A 250 -3.48 -19.24 -6.34
N ALA A 251 -3.63 -19.44 -7.66
CA ALA A 251 -2.67 -18.89 -8.61
C ALA A 251 -2.78 -17.37 -8.65
N THR A 252 -1.65 -16.70 -8.47
CA THR A 252 -1.50 -15.24 -8.61
C THR A 252 -0.30 -14.94 -9.51
N SER A 253 -0.30 -13.78 -10.15
CA SER A 253 0.78 -13.30 -11.00
C SER A 253 1.26 -11.95 -10.45
N ASP A 254 2.52 -11.85 -10.06
CA ASP A 254 3.10 -10.58 -9.63
C ASP A 254 3.39 -9.68 -10.82
N VAL A 255 3.00 -8.41 -10.73
CA VAL A 255 3.40 -7.35 -11.65
C VAL A 255 4.71 -6.78 -11.15
N LEU A 256 5.79 -7.12 -11.87
CA LEU A 256 7.16 -6.79 -11.48
C LEU A 256 7.89 -6.07 -12.61
N PRO A 257 8.84 -5.16 -12.28
CA PRO A 257 9.76 -4.62 -13.27
C PRO A 257 10.80 -5.67 -13.64
N THR A 258 11.34 -5.58 -14.85
CA THR A 258 12.63 -6.20 -15.14
C THR A 258 13.76 -5.39 -14.51
N GLU A 259 14.98 -5.95 -14.43
CA GLU A 259 16.15 -5.22 -13.92
C GLU A 259 16.46 -4.01 -14.81
N GLU A 260 16.30 -4.14 -16.13
CA GLU A 260 16.50 -3.07 -17.10
C GLU A 260 15.49 -1.94 -16.91
N GLU A 261 14.21 -2.27 -16.78
CA GLU A 261 13.16 -1.28 -16.49
C GLU A 261 13.42 -0.53 -15.18
N ALA A 262 13.78 -1.26 -14.12
CA ALA A 262 14.10 -0.68 -12.83
C ALA A 262 15.32 0.26 -12.92
N SER A 263 16.40 -0.20 -13.59
CA SER A 263 17.61 0.61 -13.77
C SER A 263 17.33 1.88 -14.58
N TRP A 264 16.61 1.75 -15.70
CA TRP A 264 16.23 2.90 -16.53
C TRP A 264 15.39 3.91 -15.76
N MET A 265 14.40 3.44 -15.02
CA MET A 265 13.51 4.31 -14.25
C MET A 265 14.24 5.05 -13.12
N VAL A 266 15.25 4.42 -12.51
CA VAL A 266 16.13 5.08 -11.54
C VAL A 266 16.94 6.17 -12.22
N GLU A 267 17.59 5.89 -13.37
CA GLU A 267 18.40 6.86 -14.13
C GLU A 267 17.57 8.06 -14.61
N ASP A 268 16.35 7.81 -15.10
CA ASP A 268 15.44 8.89 -15.50
C ASP A 268 14.95 9.72 -14.29
N THR A 269 14.79 9.09 -13.14
CA THR A 269 14.44 9.81 -11.90
C THR A 269 15.61 10.65 -11.40
N GLU A 270 16.86 10.14 -11.42
CA GLU A 270 18.06 10.94 -11.12
C GLU A 270 18.16 12.18 -12.00
N ALA A 271 17.92 12.03 -13.31
CA ALA A 271 17.96 13.15 -14.25
C ALA A 271 16.92 14.25 -13.94
N ARG A 272 15.79 13.89 -13.36
CA ARG A 272 14.74 14.86 -12.92
C ARG A 272 15.09 15.57 -11.62
N TYR A 273 15.90 14.94 -10.76
CA TYR A 273 16.33 15.48 -9.46
C TYR A 273 17.86 15.57 -9.39
N PRO A 274 18.48 16.42 -10.26
CA PRO A 274 19.95 16.52 -10.36
C PRO A 274 20.59 17.11 -9.11
N HIS A 275 19.80 17.76 -8.24
CA HIS A 275 20.28 18.39 -7.01
C HIS A 275 19.53 17.82 -5.81
N ALA A 276 20.27 17.53 -4.71
CA ALA A 276 19.70 17.01 -3.48
C ALA A 276 18.56 17.88 -2.93
N SER A 277 18.68 19.22 -3.02
CA SER A 277 17.64 20.14 -2.55
C SER A 277 16.29 19.98 -3.28
N LEU A 278 16.29 19.67 -4.57
CA LEU A 278 15.04 19.40 -5.30
C LEU A 278 14.40 18.10 -4.84
N LEU A 279 15.22 17.08 -4.62
CA LEU A 279 14.76 15.81 -4.07
C LEU A 279 14.21 16.00 -2.65
N ASP A 280 14.88 16.73 -1.79
CA ASP A 280 14.45 16.97 -0.42
C ASP A 280 13.10 17.71 -0.36
N ILE A 281 12.88 18.71 -1.22
CA ILE A 281 11.59 19.41 -1.35
C ILE A 281 10.49 18.42 -1.77
N GLU A 282 10.71 17.64 -2.81
CA GLU A 282 9.74 16.65 -3.28
C GLU A 282 9.41 15.62 -2.19
N LEU A 283 10.43 15.17 -1.44
CA LEU A 283 10.24 14.20 -0.37
C LEU A 283 9.52 14.79 0.84
N ALA A 284 9.71 16.06 1.15
CA ALA A 284 9.02 16.76 2.23
C ALA A 284 7.53 16.99 1.88
N ASP A 285 7.24 17.33 0.64
CA ASP A 285 5.91 17.67 0.14
C ASP A 285 5.12 16.45 -0.39
N TRP A 286 5.51 15.24 -0.02
CA TRP A 286 4.92 14.01 -0.54
C TRP A 286 3.38 13.93 -0.38
N HIS A 287 2.83 14.57 0.63
CA HIS A 287 1.41 14.57 0.96
C HIS A 287 0.57 15.57 0.14
N ARG A 288 1.20 16.40 -0.68
CA ARG A 288 0.51 17.30 -1.60
C ARG A 288 0.09 16.52 -2.86
N VAL A 289 -1.19 16.21 -2.96
CA VAL A 289 -1.84 15.48 -4.05
C VAL A 289 -2.74 16.39 -4.88
#